data_70a414cf843ac0d4b505e4d4704f60f8
#
_entry.id   70a414cf843ac0d4b505e4d4704f60f8
#
_cell.length_a   1.000
_cell.length_b   1.000
_cell.length_c   1.000
_cell.angle_alpha   90.00
_cell.angle_beta   90.00
_cell.angle_gamma   90.00
#
_symmetry.space_group_name_H-M   'P 1'
#
loop_
_entity.id
_entity.type
_entity.pdbx_description
1 polymer ?
#
loop_
_entity_poly.entity_id
_entity_poly.type
_entity_poly.pdbx_seq_one_letter_code
_entity_poly.pdbx_strand_id
1 'polypeptide(L)'
;TQSRGIDPDIILPSTWDIETVGESSLPTHLPWDKIKPTWYRTFREDSIAIKKTLVAFEERLLTDPNLIYLKDVRSRYDLNKNKKELSLNIVKRRTEQEERKQWLLEVENKRRSSLGMETFKDYESMDEFNDSFDPEDIDTIRDYSLLQGIEIIGDYIDSESNFLSWRNT
;
A
#
# COMPACT_ATOMS: atom_id res chain seq x y z
N THR A 1 21.24 9.42 -2.75
CA THR A 1 19.88 9.25 -2.23
C THR A 1 18.96 10.42 -2.57
N GLN A 2 19.48 11.53 -3.09
CA GLN A 2 18.68 12.68 -3.50
C GLN A 2 17.71 12.27 -4.61
N SER A 3 16.46 12.68 -4.51
CA SER A 3 15.34 12.39 -5.40
C SER A 3 14.93 10.91 -5.55
N ARG A 4 15.76 9.95 -5.19
CA ARG A 4 15.43 8.51 -5.29
C ARG A 4 15.17 7.85 -3.93
N GLY A 5 15.82 8.34 -2.86
CA GLY A 5 15.75 7.71 -1.54
C GLY A 5 16.53 6.40 -1.47
N ILE A 6 16.05 5.50 -0.61
CA ILE A 6 16.59 4.14 -0.42
C ILE A 6 15.50 3.16 -0.85
N ASP A 7 15.84 2.20 -1.70
CA ASP A 7 14.90 1.16 -2.09
C ASP A 7 14.69 0.21 -0.89
N PRO A 8 13.44 0.01 -0.41
CA PRO A 8 13.17 -0.92 0.68
C PRO A 8 13.19 -2.36 0.20
N ASP A 9 13.47 -3.32 1.11
CA ASP A 9 13.43 -4.76 0.79
C ASP A 9 12.00 -5.25 0.52
N ILE A 10 11.01 -4.68 1.21
CA ILE A 10 9.58 -5.01 1.06
C ILE A 10 8.80 -3.73 0.80
N ILE A 11 8.08 -3.70 -0.32
CA ILE A 11 7.27 -2.56 -0.72
C ILE A 11 5.80 -2.85 -0.42
N LEU A 12 5.21 -2.07 0.48
CA LEU A 12 3.78 -2.15 0.76
C LEU A 12 2.95 -1.49 -0.35
N PRO A 13 1.79 -2.07 -0.71
CA PRO A 13 0.86 -1.41 -1.60
C PRO A 13 0.43 -0.06 -1.01
N SER A 14 0.45 0.98 -1.82
CA SER A 14 0.04 2.32 -1.42
C SER A 14 -0.90 2.90 -2.46
N THR A 15 -1.90 3.65 -1.99
CA THR A 15 -2.76 4.46 -2.86
C THR A 15 -2.05 5.71 -3.38
N TRP A 16 -0.96 6.11 -2.74
CA TRP A 16 -0.17 7.26 -3.13
C TRP A 16 0.77 6.94 -4.29
N ASP A 17 0.84 7.84 -5.24
CA ASP A 17 1.78 7.75 -6.36
C ASP A 17 3.05 8.55 -6.02
N ILE A 18 4.11 7.84 -5.66
CA ILE A 18 5.40 8.44 -5.30
C ILE A 18 5.97 9.26 -6.47
N GLU A 19 5.70 8.87 -7.72
CA GLU A 19 6.16 9.60 -8.89
C GLU A 19 5.50 10.99 -9.04
N THR A 20 4.28 11.15 -8.53
CA THR A 20 3.54 12.42 -8.58
C THR A 20 3.65 13.25 -7.32
N VAL A 21 3.96 12.63 -6.17
CA VAL A 21 4.02 13.30 -4.86
C VAL A 21 5.44 13.40 -4.31
N GLY A 22 6.37 12.57 -4.82
CA GLY A 22 7.76 12.56 -4.39
C GLY A 22 8.58 13.78 -4.84
N GLU A 23 9.74 14.00 -4.23
CA GLU A 23 10.68 15.07 -4.59
C GLU A 23 11.03 15.08 -6.09
N SER A 24 11.12 13.90 -6.72
CA SER A 24 11.39 13.74 -8.14
C SER A 24 10.34 14.36 -9.07
N SER A 25 9.13 14.64 -8.56
CA SER A 25 8.06 15.30 -9.31
C SER A 25 8.22 16.82 -9.37
N LEU A 26 9.09 17.40 -8.55
CA LEU A 26 9.33 18.84 -8.53
C LEU A 26 10.16 19.28 -9.74
N PRO A 27 9.80 20.41 -10.40
CA PRO A 27 10.56 20.91 -11.58
C PRO A 27 12.03 21.22 -11.29
N THR A 28 12.34 21.49 -10.02
CA THR A 28 13.68 21.91 -9.55
C THR A 28 14.34 20.85 -8.65
N HIS A 29 13.93 19.59 -8.74
CA HIS A 29 14.55 18.53 -7.95
C HIS A 29 16.04 18.39 -8.29
N LEU A 30 16.85 18.06 -7.29
CA LEU A 30 18.27 17.81 -7.51
C LEU A 30 18.44 16.44 -8.18
N PRO A 31 19.29 16.35 -9.24
CA PRO A 31 19.53 15.08 -9.91
C PRO A 31 20.17 14.08 -8.97
N TRP A 32 19.83 12.81 -9.17
CA TRP A 32 20.41 11.73 -8.39
C TRP A 32 21.87 11.49 -8.79
N ASP A 33 22.80 11.73 -7.84
CA ASP A 33 24.21 11.47 -8.05
C ASP A 33 24.62 10.07 -7.57
N LYS A 34 25.20 9.29 -8.49
CA LYS A 34 25.85 8.03 -8.16
C LYS A 34 27.22 8.28 -7.53
N ILE A 35 27.25 8.30 -6.21
CA ILE A 35 28.51 8.30 -5.47
C ILE A 35 28.90 6.83 -5.21
N LYS A 36 30.15 6.48 -5.45
CA LYS A 36 30.65 5.14 -5.11
C LYS A 36 30.54 4.93 -3.60
N PRO A 37 29.93 3.83 -3.13
CA PRO A 37 29.85 3.57 -1.70
C PRO A 37 31.26 3.41 -1.12
N THR A 38 31.49 4.04 0.04
CA THR A 38 32.69 3.78 0.85
C THR A 38 32.56 2.40 1.49
N TRP A 39 33.69 1.69 1.62
CA TRP A 39 33.68 0.43 2.35
C TRP A 39 33.18 0.63 3.79
N TYR A 40 32.24 -0.20 4.20
CA TYR A 40 31.75 -0.25 5.58
C TYR A 40 31.52 -1.72 5.97
N ARG A 41 31.63 -1.98 7.26
CA ARG A 41 31.32 -3.30 7.81
C ARG A 41 29.80 -3.45 7.91
N THR A 42 29.23 -4.39 7.19
CA THR A 42 27.81 -4.77 7.33
C THR A 42 27.59 -5.40 8.71
N PHE A 43 26.56 -4.95 9.42
CA PHE A 43 26.30 -5.43 10.77
C PHE A 43 25.64 -6.83 10.75
N ARG A 44 24.77 -7.10 9.82
CA ARG A 44 24.11 -8.38 9.60
C ARG A 44 23.63 -8.45 8.15
N GLU A 45 23.86 -9.59 7.51
CA GLU A 45 23.24 -9.92 6.23
C GLU A 45 22.31 -11.12 6.45
N ASP A 46 21.12 -10.88 7.03
CA ASP A 46 20.10 -11.92 7.20
C ASP A 46 19.25 -12.05 5.93
N SER A 47 19.92 -12.21 4.79
CA SER A 47 19.27 -12.35 3.49
C SER A 47 18.30 -13.54 3.41
N ILE A 48 18.46 -14.54 4.26
CA ILE A 48 17.57 -15.71 4.35
C ILE A 48 16.28 -15.33 5.09
N ALA A 49 16.37 -14.61 6.21
CA ALA A 49 15.21 -14.16 6.96
C ALA A 49 14.36 -13.19 6.12
N ILE A 50 15.01 -12.22 5.47
CA ILE A 50 14.33 -11.27 4.56
C ILE A 50 13.60 -12.02 3.42
N LYS A 51 14.24 -13.02 2.79
CA LYS A 51 13.60 -13.81 1.73
C LYS A 51 12.38 -14.59 2.21
N LYS A 52 12.45 -15.19 3.40
CA LYS A 52 11.30 -15.90 3.99
C LYS A 52 10.16 -14.94 4.31
N THR A 53 10.47 -13.81 4.90
CA THR A 53 9.49 -12.74 5.18
C THR A 53 8.85 -12.24 3.90
N LEU A 54 9.62 -12.07 2.83
CA LEU A 54 9.10 -11.66 1.53
C LEU A 54 8.11 -12.68 0.97
N VAL A 55 8.42 -13.97 1.04
CA VAL A 55 7.51 -15.05 0.59
C VAL A 55 6.21 -15.03 1.39
N ALA A 56 6.27 -14.92 2.72
CA ALA A 56 5.09 -14.83 3.56
C ALA A 56 4.24 -13.59 3.23
N PHE A 57 4.89 -12.46 2.95
CA PHE A 57 4.21 -11.25 2.53
C PHE A 57 3.55 -11.39 1.15
N GLU A 58 4.22 -12.02 0.19
CA GLU A 58 3.65 -12.29 -1.15
C GLU A 58 2.39 -13.17 -1.08
N GLU A 59 2.36 -14.16 -0.17
CA GLU A 59 1.16 -14.96 0.09
C GLU A 59 0.02 -14.11 0.68
N ARG A 60 0.34 -13.20 1.61
CA ARG A 60 -0.65 -12.25 2.16
C ARG A 60 -1.19 -11.27 1.12
N LEU A 61 -0.38 -10.83 0.17
CA LEU A 61 -0.84 -9.98 -0.95
C LEU A 61 -1.97 -10.62 -1.78
N LEU A 62 -2.09 -11.94 -1.73
CA LEU A 62 -3.11 -12.70 -2.46
C LEU A 62 -4.32 -13.06 -1.60
N THR A 63 -4.17 -13.07 -0.27
CA THR A 63 -5.18 -13.61 0.65
C THR A 63 -5.78 -12.56 1.59
N ASP A 64 -5.03 -11.52 1.96
CA ASP A 64 -5.51 -10.49 2.88
C ASP A 64 -6.49 -9.52 2.19
N PRO A 65 -7.73 -9.40 2.69
CA PRO A 65 -8.75 -8.54 2.09
C PRO A 65 -8.35 -7.06 2.01
N ASN A 66 -7.56 -6.55 2.97
CA ASN A 66 -7.11 -5.17 2.98
C ASN A 66 -6.08 -4.91 1.89
N LEU A 67 -5.13 -5.85 1.71
CA LEU A 67 -4.12 -5.74 0.66
C LEU A 67 -4.73 -5.90 -0.74
N ILE A 68 -5.70 -6.79 -0.90
CA ILE A 68 -6.48 -6.93 -2.14
C ILE A 68 -7.21 -5.62 -2.46
N TYR A 69 -7.88 -5.03 -1.45
CA TYR A 69 -8.55 -3.72 -1.59
C TYR A 69 -7.59 -2.63 -2.06
N LEU A 70 -6.44 -2.47 -1.40
CA LEU A 70 -5.43 -1.48 -1.79
C LEU A 70 -4.93 -1.68 -3.21
N LYS A 71 -4.71 -2.93 -3.62
CA LYS A 71 -4.30 -3.30 -4.97
C LYS A 71 -5.37 -2.96 -6.01
N ASP A 72 -6.64 -3.23 -5.72
CA ASP A 72 -7.76 -2.91 -6.61
C ASP A 72 -7.91 -1.39 -6.79
N VAL A 73 -7.84 -0.63 -5.69
CA VAL A 73 -7.89 0.84 -5.71
C VAL A 73 -6.71 1.42 -6.50
N ARG A 74 -5.50 0.92 -6.27
CA ARG A 74 -4.31 1.35 -7.01
C ARG A 74 -4.42 1.06 -8.50
N SER A 75 -4.84 -0.13 -8.88
CA SER A 75 -5.02 -0.51 -10.28
C SER A 75 -6.01 0.42 -11.00
N ARG A 76 -7.10 0.78 -10.33
CA ARG A 76 -8.09 1.74 -10.87
C ARG A 76 -7.51 3.15 -11.02
N TYR A 77 -6.71 3.59 -10.06
CA TYR A 77 -6.00 4.85 -10.14
C TYR A 77 -5.07 4.89 -11.35
N ASP A 78 -4.24 3.86 -11.55
CA ASP A 78 -3.29 3.77 -12.65
C ASP A 78 -3.97 3.77 -14.02
N LEU A 79 -5.11 3.10 -14.14
CA LEU A 79 -5.94 3.16 -15.35
C LEU A 79 -6.45 4.58 -15.63
N ASN A 80 -6.85 5.32 -14.60
CA ASN A 80 -7.35 6.69 -14.75
C ASN A 80 -6.23 7.70 -15.00
N LYS A 81 -5.04 7.53 -14.40
CA LYS A 81 -3.86 8.37 -14.63
C LYS A 81 -3.48 8.42 -16.11
N ASN A 82 -3.67 7.32 -16.84
CA ASN A 82 -3.34 7.21 -18.25
C ASN A 82 -4.39 7.83 -19.19
N LYS A 83 -5.55 8.28 -18.68
CA LYS A 83 -6.56 8.97 -19.49
C LYS A 83 -6.09 10.40 -19.77
N LYS A 84 -5.72 10.65 -21.03
CA LYS A 84 -5.26 11.99 -21.47
C LYS A 84 -6.38 12.96 -21.81
N GLU A 85 -7.60 12.45 -21.98
CA GLU A 85 -8.75 13.23 -22.42
C GLU A 85 -9.92 13.04 -21.46
N LEU A 86 -10.59 14.14 -21.14
CA LEU A 86 -11.82 14.16 -20.36
C LEU A 86 -12.95 14.75 -21.20
N SER A 87 -14.11 14.08 -21.16
CA SER A 87 -15.30 14.58 -21.84
C SER A 87 -15.85 15.83 -21.14
N LEU A 88 -16.15 16.88 -21.90
CA LEU A 88 -16.86 18.06 -21.40
C LEU A 88 -18.38 17.87 -21.35
N ASN A 89 -18.91 16.75 -21.85
CA ASN A 89 -20.31 16.43 -21.80
C ASN A 89 -20.76 16.10 -20.38
N ILE A 90 -21.67 16.93 -19.82
CA ILE A 90 -22.13 16.80 -18.43
C ILE A 90 -22.81 15.45 -18.14
N VAL A 91 -23.57 14.91 -19.10
CA VAL A 91 -24.25 13.63 -18.94
C VAL A 91 -23.21 12.52 -18.81
N LYS A 92 -22.22 12.50 -19.70
CA LYS A 92 -21.15 11.50 -19.66
C LYS A 92 -20.32 11.60 -18.36
N ARG A 93 -20.03 12.82 -17.92
CA ARG A 93 -19.31 13.06 -16.65
C ARG A 93 -20.09 12.56 -15.43
N ARG A 94 -21.40 12.76 -15.41
CA ARG A 94 -22.26 12.25 -14.33
C ARG A 94 -22.29 10.70 -14.34
N THR A 95 -22.43 10.09 -15.50
CA THR A 95 -22.37 8.62 -15.60
C THR A 95 -21.04 8.06 -15.10
N GLU A 96 -19.92 8.64 -15.55
CA GLU A 96 -18.58 8.23 -15.08
C GLU A 96 -18.41 8.40 -13.56
N GLN A 97 -19.03 9.44 -12.98
CA GLN A 97 -19.02 9.65 -11.53
C GLN A 97 -19.84 8.60 -10.79
N GLU A 98 -21.04 8.27 -11.26
CA GLU A 98 -21.87 7.23 -10.66
C GLU A 98 -21.22 5.85 -10.77
N GLU A 99 -20.65 5.50 -11.93
CA GLU A 99 -19.87 4.27 -12.10
C GLU A 99 -18.68 4.18 -11.12
N ARG A 100 -18.02 5.31 -10.87
CA ARG A 100 -16.93 5.38 -9.89
C ARG A 100 -17.43 5.15 -8.46
N LYS A 101 -18.56 5.78 -8.08
CA LYS A 101 -19.16 5.62 -6.75
C LYS A 101 -19.59 4.17 -6.52
N GLN A 102 -20.29 3.57 -7.48
CA GLN A 102 -20.71 2.18 -7.41
C GLN A 102 -19.52 1.24 -7.27
N TRP A 103 -18.49 1.43 -8.07
CA TRP A 103 -17.30 0.60 -7.99
C TRP A 103 -16.60 0.71 -6.64
N LEU A 104 -16.46 1.92 -6.08
CA LEU A 104 -15.86 2.12 -4.74
C LEU A 104 -16.68 1.40 -3.66
N LEU A 105 -18.00 1.50 -3.71
CA LEU A 105 -18.90 0.81 -2.80
C LEU A 105 -18.76 -0.72 -2.92
N GLU A 106 -18.69 -1.25 -4.14
CA GLU A 106 -18.53 -2.69 -4.37
C GLU A 106 -17.21 -3.23 -3.80
N VAL A 107 -16.10 -2.53 -4.06
CA VAL A 107 -14.77 -2.96 -3.59
C VAL A 107 -14.68 -2.88 -2.07
N GLU A 108 -15.22 -1.81 -1.45
CA GLU A 108 -15.27 -1.68 0.01
C GLU A 108 -16.19 -2.74 0.64
N ASN A 109 -17.36 -2.98 0.09
CA ASN A 109 -18.27 -3.99 0.61
C ASN A 109 -17.72 -5.41 0.45
N LYS A 110 -16.99 -5.70 -0.63
CA LYS A 110 -16.26 -6.96 -0.79
C LYS A 110 -15.23 -7.15 0.33
N ARG A 111 -14.44 -6.11 0.63
CA ARG A 111 -13.47 -6.12 1.72
C ARG A 111 -14.16 -6.36 3.06
N ARG A 112 -15.19 -5.56 3.39
CA ARG A 112 -15.95 -5.66 4.65
C ARG A 112 -16.58 -7.04 4.83
N SER A 113 -17.21 -7.56 3.79
CA SER A 113 -17.78 -8.90 3.81
C SER A 113 -16.74 -9.99 4.08
N SER A 114 -15.55 -9.88 3.48
CA SER A 114 -14.45 -10.82 3.73
C SER A 114 -13.91 -10.75 5.16
N LEU A 115 -14.04 -9.60 5.82
CA LEU A 115 -13.65 -9.37 7.21
C LEU A 115 -14.81 -9.66 8.21
N GLY A 116 -15.98 -10.08 7.74
CA GLY A 116 -17.17 -10.29 8.57
C GLY A 116 -17.77 -8.99 9.12
N MET A 117 -17.48 -7.85 8.49
CA MET A 117 -18.02 -6.53 8.88
C MET A 117 -19.33 -6.26 8.15
N GLU A 118 -20.16 -5.39 8.73
CA GLU A 118 -21.39 -4.93 8.10
C GLU A 118 -21.10 -4.13 6.84
N THR A 119 -21.82 -4.43 5.75
CA THR A 119 -21.66 -3.76 4.44
C THR A 119 -22.48 -2.47 4.39
N PHE A 120 -22.00 -1.50 3.60
CA PHE A 120 -22.74 -0.27 3.36
C PHE A 120 -23.89 -0.50 2.36
N LYS A 121 -25.00 0.16 2.59
CA LYS A 121 -26.17 0.10 1.73
C LYS A 121 -25.98 0.86 0.41
N ASP A 122 -25.34 2.02 0.50
CA ASP A 122 -25.12 2.96 -0.58
C ASP A 122 -23.81 3.73 -0.37
N TYR A 123 -23.40 4.49 -1.41
CA TYR A 123 -22.18 5.28 -1.37
C TYR A 123 -22.25 6.40 -0.33
N GLU A 124 -23.42 7.01 -0.16
CA GLU A 124 -23.63 8.11 0.77
C GLU A 124 -23.37 7.65 2.22
N SER A 125 -23.89 6.50 2.63
CA SER A 125 -23.63 5.95 3.97
C SER A 125 -22.16 5.57 4.19
N MET A 126 -21.45 5.17 3.13
CA MET A 126 -20.00 4.94 3.19
C MET A 126 -19.22 6.26 3.33
N ASP A 127 -19.63 7.29 2.62
CA ASP A 127 -18.99 8.61 2.62
C ASP A 127 -19.17 9.30 3.97
N GLU A 128 -20.38 9.30 4.53
CA GLU A 128 -20.69 9.80 5.88
C GLU A 128 -19.87 9.07 6.96
N PHE A 129 -19.74 7.75 6.83
CA PHE A 129 -18.92 6.95 7.75
C PHE A 129 -17.44 7.35 7.63
N ASN A 130 -16.92 7.61 6.43
CA ASN A 130 -15.55 8.06 6.23
C ASN A 130 -15.33 9.48 6.79
N ASP A 131 -16.27 10.38 6.60
CA ASP A 131 -16.20 11.77 7.08
C ASP A 131 -16.35 11.88 8.61
N SER A 132 -16.94 10.88 9.26
CA SER A 132 -17.11 10.84 10.73
C SER A 132 -15.82 10.60 11.51
N PHE A 133 -14.71 10.29 10.83
CA PHE A 133 -13.43 10.00 11.47
C PHE A 133 -12.62 11.25 11.74
N ASP A 134 -12.14 11.36 12.97
CA ASP A 134 -11.14 12.36 13.33
C ASP A 134 -9.77 11.92 12.77
N PRO A 135 -9.09 12.75 11.95
CA PRO A 135 -7.75 12.44 11.46
C PRO A 135 -6.69 12.25 12.56
N GLU A 136 -6.96 12.73 13.78
CA GLU A 136 -6.08 12.56 14.94
C GLU A 136 -6.29 11.22 15.66
N ASP A 137 -7.42 10.54 15.42
CA ASP A 137 -7.64 9.19 15.93
C ASP A 137 -6.83 8.18 15.12
N ILE A 138 -5.81 7.62 15.74
CA ILE A 138 -5.05 6.50 15.17
C ILE A 138 -5.97 5.27 15.18
N ASP A 139 -6.77 5.15 14.11
CA ASP A 139 -7.56 3.95 13.90
C ASP A 139 -6.66 2.85 13.32
N THR A 140 -6.10 2.04 14.22
CA THR A 140 -5.27 0.88 13.85
C THR A 140 -6.00 -0.09 12.91
N ILE A 141 -7.33 -0.11 12.92
CA ILE A 141 -8.14 -0.95 12.02
C ILE A 141 -8.08 -0.44 10.58
N ARG A 142 -7.85 0.86 10.38
CA ARG A 142 -7.75 1.50 9.06
C ARG A 142 -6.34 1.72 8.56
N ASP A 143 -5.36 1.74 9.44
CA ASP A 143 -3.96 1.82 9.02
C ASP A 143 -3.44 0.43 8.62
N TYR A 144 -3.86 0.01 7.43
CA TYR A 144 -3.45 -1.27 6.84
C TYR A 144 -1.94 -1.38 6.67
N SER A 145 -1.27 -0.26 6.47
CA SER A 145 0.18 -0.21 6.33
C SER A 145 0.87 -0.51 7.65
N LEU A 146 0.36 0.06 8.75
CA LEU A 146 0.86 -0.22 10.09
C LEU A 146 0.65 -1.70 10.46
N LEU A 147 -0.55 -2.24 10.23
CA LEU A 147 -0.84 -3.64 10.52
C LEU A 147 0.08 -4.57 9.72
N GLN A 148 0.25 -4.33 8.44
CA GLN A 148 1.15 -5.13 7.61
C GLN A 148 2.62 -4.96 8.02
N GLY A 149 3.02 -3.77 8.45
CA GLY A 149 4.36 -3.54 9.01
C GLY A 149 4.62 -4.39 10.26
N ILE A 150 3.63 -4.50 11.16
CA ILE A 150 3.71 -5.35 12.36
C ILE A 150 3.84 -6.83 11.98
N GLU A 151 3.03 -7.31 11.04
CA GLU A 151 3.07 -8.69 10.54
C GLU A 151 4.43 -9.02 9.90
N ILE A 152 4.96 -8.13 9.06
CA ILE A 152 6.27 -8.29 8.42
C ILE A 152 7.40 -8.37 9.45
N ILE A 153 7.36 -7.50 10.49
CA ILE A 153 8.35 -7.54 11.56
C ILE A 153 8.22 -8.85 12.37
N GLY A 154 6.99 -9.31 12.64
CA GLY A 154 6.74 -10.59 13.28
C GLY A 154 7.36 -11.76 12.50
N ASP A 155 7.07 -11.86 11.20
CA ASP A 155 7.64 -12.90 10.33
C ASP A 155 9.17 -12.85 10.27
N TYR A 156 9.75 -11.64 10.27
CA TYR A 156 11.19 -11.48 10.28
C TYR A 156 11.81 -12.01 11.58
N ILE A 157 11.24 -11.66 12.74
CA ILE A 157 11.69 -12.13 14.06
C ILE A 157 11.58 -13.64 14.15
N ASP A 158 10.48 -14.22 13.72
CA ASP A 158 10.25 -15.67 13.75
C ASP A 158 11.22 -16.41 12.81
N SER A 159 11.49 -15.84 11.65
CA SER A 159 12.46 -16.39 10.70
C SER A 159 13.89 -16.35 11.25
N GLU A 160 14.23 -15.31 12.00
CA GLU A 160 15.55 -15.17 12.65
C GLU A 160 15.69 -16.10 13.86
N SER A 161 14.67 -16.20 14.71
CA SER A 161 14.69 -17.04 15.91
C SER A 161 14.83 -18.53 15.55
N ASN A 162 14.12 -18.98 14.53
CA ASN A 162 14.25 -20.34 14.00
C ASN A 162 15.66 -20.63 13.45
N PHE A 163 16.31 -19.65 12.84
CA PHE A 163 17.69 -19.77 12.37
C PHE A 163 18.71 -19.87 13.51
N LEU A 164 18.51 -19.08 14.57
CA LEU A 164 19.39 -19.10 15.74
C LEU A 164 19.26 -20.40 16.56
N SER A 165 18.07 -20.98 16.65
CA SER A 165 17.85 -22.27 17.32
C SER A 165 18.56 -23.41 16.63
N TRP A 166 18.61 -23.42 15.29
CA TRP A 166 19.29 -24.43 14.48
C TRP A 166 20.83 -24.35 14.56
N ARG A 167 21.36 -23.14 14.83
CA ARG A 167 22.80 -22.89 14.94
C ARG A 167 23.39 -23.30 16.31
N ASN A 168 22.53 -23.49 17.33
CA ASN A 168 22.90 -23.86 18.68
C ASN A 168 22.69 -25.36 18.98
N THR A 169 22.26 -26.14 17.99
CA THR A 169 22.24 -27.61 17.97
C THR A 169 23.37 -28.18 17.11
#